data_3c9595f8c933450aa61190f8225eafcd
#
_entry.id   3c9595f8c933450aa61190f8225eafcd
#
_cell.length_a   1.000
_cell.length_b   1.000
_cell.length_c   1.000
_cell.angle_alpha   90.00
_cell.angle_beta   90.00
_cell.angle_gamma   90.00
#
_symmetry.space_group_name_H-M   'P 1'
#
loop_
_entity.id
_entity.type
_entity.pdbx_description
1 polymer ?
#
loop_
_entity_poly.entity_id
_entity_poly.type
_entity_poly.pdbx_seq_one_letter_code
_entity_poly.pdbx_strand_id
1 'polypeptide(L)'
;MTADLDLSTTQVQWVQEVYTLVFAALLMVWGTTSDRLGRRRVLVAGLVVFMVASVLCAFAPSGTWLVAARALQGVGGSMILPTTLALLNATFRGPERGIAFAVWGSTIGSMAAVGPVLGGWLTSSFSWHWAFWINVPFGIAVVVLLYASVRESHQHETDRFTDWLGAGASVLGFGLLVFALIEGRSYGWWTATDDAPLTLGQLSPIPLFLLA
;
A
#
# COMPACT_ATOMS: atom_id res chain seq x y z
N MET A 1 -0.26 -3.47 21.70
CA MET A 1 0.74 -3.69 20.63
C MET A 1 2.14 -3.32 21.09
N THR A 2 2.41 -2.06 21.47
CA THR A 2 3.75 -1.64 21.95
C THR A 2 4.23 -2.42 23.15
N ALA A 3 3.37 -2.64 24.14
CA ALA A 3 3.69 -3.42 25.35
C ALA A 3 3.79 -4.93 25.08
N ASP A 4 3.03 -5.46 24.12
CA ASP A 4 3.00 -6.91 23.86
C ASP A 4 4.20 -7.40 23.03
N LEU A 5 4.75 -6.51 22.20
CA LEU A 5 5.87 -6.82 21.28
C LEU A 5 7.17 -6.08 21.64
N ASP A 6 7.21 -5.39 22.80
CA ASP A 6 8.35 -4.58 23.26
C ASP A 6 8.92 -3.66 22.16
N LEU A 7 8.00 -2.98 21.43
CA LEU A 7 8.38 -2.15 20.29
C LEU A 7 9.13 -0.88 20.75
N SER A 8 10.29 -0.64 20.16
CA SER A 8 10.94 0.67 20.23
C SER A 8 10.11 1.73 19.50
N THR A 9 10.30 3.00 19.86
CA THR A 9 9.64 4.14 19.20
C THR A 9 9.85 4.12 17.69
N THR A 10 11.08 3.82 17.25
CA THR A 10 11.44 3.68 15.84
C THR A 10 10.66 2.55 15.14
N GLN A 11 10.52 1.41 15.81
CA GLN A 11 9.74 0.29 15.24
C GLN A 11 8.25 0.63 15.10
N VAL A 12 7.68 1.37 16.06
CA VAL A 12 6.28 1.82 15.96
C VAL A 12 6.06 2.72 14.74
N GLN A 13 6.99 3.63 14.48
CA GLN A 13 6.97 4.49 13.29
C GLN A 13 7.06 3.63 12.02
N TRP A 14 8.05 2.74 11.92
CA TRP A 14 8.23 1.88 10.76
C TRP A 14 7.05 0.94 10.49
N VAL A 15 6.34 0.46 11.50
CA VAL A 15 5.11 -0.33 11.32
C VAL A 15 4.04 0.45 10.54
N GLN A 16 3.96 1.76 10.72
CA GLN A 16 2.99 2.61 9.99
C GLN A 16 3.53 3.03 8.62
N GLU A 17 4.77 3.44 8.56
CA GLU A 17 5.37 4.11 7.40
C GLU A 17 5.76 3.14 6.30
N VAL A 18 6.28 1.93 6.63
CA VAL A 18 6.71 0.96 5.63
C VAL A 18 5.57 0.53 4.69
N TYR A 19 4.36 0.40 5.19
CA TYR A 19 3.18 0.12 4.37
C TYR A 19 2.99 1.22 3.32
N THR A 20 2.98 2.48 3.76
CA THR A 20 2.76 3.64 2.89
C THR A 20 3.89 3.81 1.90
N LEU A 21 5.13 3.60 2.33
CA LEU A 21 6.32 3.67 1.49
C LEU A 21 6.26 2.65 0.35
N VAL A 22 6.07 1.37 0.68
CA VAL A 22 6.00 0.28 -0.30
C VAL A 22 4.78 0.44 -1.22
N PHE A 23 3.64 0.81 -0.65
CA PHE A 23 2.41 1.09 -1.39
C PHE A 23 2.64 2.19 -2.45
N ALA A 24 3.20 3.33 -2.06
CA ALA A 24 3.44 4.46 -2.96
C ALA A 24 4.50 4.15 -4.03
N ALA A 25 5.61 3.51 -3.65
CA ALA A 25 6.67 3.14 -4.56
C ALA A 25 6.20 2.19 -5.69
N LEU A 26 5.30 1.26 -5.39
CA LEU A 26 4.84 0.25 -6.34
C LEU A 26 3.55 0.63 -7.09
N LEU A 27 2.85 1.68 -6.67
CA LEU A 27 1.54 2.04 -7.20
C LEU A 27 1.56 2.24 -8.73
N MET A 28 2.57 2.90 -9.24
CA MET A 28 2.70 3.23 -10.66
C MET A 28 3.04 1.98 -11.51
N VAL A 29 3.84 1.08 -10.97
CA VAL A 29 4.22 -0.19 -11.63
C VAL A 29 3.00 -1.08 -11.81
N TRP A 30 2.16 -1.21 -10.78
CA TRP A 30 0.96 -2.04 -10.86
C TRP A 30 -0.13 -1.43 -11.73
N GLY A 31 -0.18 -0.10 -11.88
CA GLY A 31 -1.07 0.55 -12.83
C GLY A 31 -0.86 0.05 -14.26
N THR A 32 0.38 0.06 -14.73
CA THR A 32 0.74 -0.43 -16.08
C THR A 32 0.72 -1.95 -16.21
N THR A 33 1.13 -2.66 -15.16
CA THR A 33 1.19 -4.12 -15.15
C THR A 33 -0.20 -4.76 -15.18
N SER A 34 -1.18 -4.17 -14.49
CA SER A 34 -2.55 -4.67 -14.45
C SER A 34 -3.24 -4.69 -15.81
N ASP A 35 -2.92 -3.73 -16.69
CA ASP A 35 -3.47 -3.65 -18.03
C ASP A 35 -3.00 -4.80 -18.93
N ARG A 36 -1.81 -5.36 -18.65
CA ARG A 36 -1.20 -6.46 -19.41
C ARG A 36 -1.57 -7.83 -18.86
N LEU A 37 -1.44 -8.02 -17.55
CA LEU A 37 -1.66 -9.33 -16.91
C LEU A 37 -3.14 -9.68 -16.72
N GLY A 38 -4.01 -8.69 -16.89
CA GLY A 38 -5.44 -8.82 -16.64
C GLY A 38 -5.84 -8.16 -15.32
N ARG A 39 -6.75 -7.22 -15.43
CA ARG A 39 -7.16 -6.36 -14.30
C ARG A 39 -7.79 -7.15 -13.17
N ARG A 40 -8.70 -8.10 -13.46
CA ARG A 40 -9.31 -8.94 -12.44
C ARG A 40 -8.26 -9.84 -11.76
N ARG A 41 -7.36 -10.45 -12.53
CA ARG A 41 -6.30 -11.33 -11.97
C ARG A 41 -5.37 -10.57 -11.04
N VAL A 42 -4.89 -9.39 -11.44
CA VAL A 42 -4.02 -8.58 -10.61
C VAL A 42 -4.74 -8.08 -9.36
N LEU A 43 -6.00 -7.69 -9.47
CA LEU A 43 -6.81 -7.28 -8.32
C LEU A 43 -6.99 -8.43 -7.32
N VAL A 44 -7.33 -9.63 -7.79
CA VAL A 44 -7.47 -10.82 -6.93
C VAL A 44 -6.13 -11.19 -6.30
N ALA A 45 -5.03 -11.19 -7.06
CA ALA A 45 -3.70 -11.44 -6.52
C ALA A 45 -3.32 -10.42 -5.44
N GLY A 46 -3.60 -9.12 -5.67
CA GLY A 46 -3.38 -8.07 -4.68
C GLY A 46 -4.19 -8.29 -3.39
N LEU A 47 -5.46 -8.66 -3.51
CA LEU A 47 -6.31 -8.99 -2.36
C LEU A 47 -5.78 -10.21 -1.60
N VAL A 48 -5.34 -11.25 -2.30
CA VAL A 48 -4.75 -12.44 -1.66
C VAL A 48 -3.46 -12.09 -0.93
N VAL A 49 -2.55 -11.35 -1.56
CA VAL A 49 -1.31 -10.88 -0.92
C VAL A 49 -1.64 -10.02 0.30
N PHE A 50 -2.60 -9.13 0.19
CA PHE A 50 -3.01 -8.26 1.30
C PHE A 50 -3.62 -9.05 2.47
N MET A 51 -4.47 -10.06 2.18
CA MET A 51 -5.05 -10.94 3.21
C MET A 51 -3.99 -11.80 3.90
N VAL A 52 -3.09 -12.41 3.13
CA VAL A 52 -1.97 -13.20 3.68
C VAL A 52 -1.08 -12.33 4.56
N ALA A 53 -0.71 -11.14 4.09
CA ALA A 53 0.05 -10.18 4.88
C ALA A 53 -0.71 -9.74 6.14
N SER A 54 -2.02 -9.57 6.07
CA SER A 54 -2.85 -9.25 7.24
C SER A 54 -2.83 -10.37 8.28
N VAL A 55 -2.89 -11.63 7.84
CA VAL A 55 -2.73 -12.80 8.74
C VAL A 55 -1.34 -12.81 9.37
N LEU A 56 -0.28 -12.57 8.58
CA LEU A 56 1.09 -12.48 9.10
C LEU A 56 1.26 -11.34 10.11
N CYS A 57 0.61 -10.20 9.89
CA CYS A 57 0.58 -9.10 10.86
C CYS A 57 -0.14 -9.51 12.15
N ALA A 58 -1.29 -10.18 12.03
CA ALA A 58 -2.07 -10.62 13.17
C ALA A 58 -1.35 -11.67 14.06
N PHE A 59 -0.46 -12.45 13.48
CA PHE A 59 0.35 -13.45 14.21
C PHE A 59 1.80 -12.99 14.44
N ALA A 60 2.09 -11.71 14.33
CA ALA A 60 3.47 -11.21 14.45
C ALA A 60 4.07 -11.51 15.85
N PRO A 61 5.18 -12.26 15.91
CA PRO A 61 5.85 -12.57 17.19
C PRO A 61 6.83 -11.49 17.63
N SER A 62 7.14 -10.52 16.75
CA SER A 62 8.12 -9.46 17.02
C SER A 62 7.87 -8.22 16.18
N GLY A 63 8.42 -7.08 16.58
CA GLY A 63 8.32 -5.83 15.83
C GLY A 63 8.91 -5.92 14.42
N THR A 64 10.07 -6.55 14.26
CA THR A 64 10.70 -6.73 12.94
C THR A 64 9.84 -7.58 12.01
N TRP A 65 9.23 -8.64 12.53
CA TRP A 65 8.27 -9.44 11.76
C TRP A 65 7.07 -8.59 11.33
N LEU A 66 6.51 -7.80 12.24
CA LEU A 66 5.38 -6.94 11.95
C LEU A 66 5.70 -5.91 10.86
N VAL A 67 6.89 -5.28 10.92
CA VAL A 67 7.37 -4.37 9.87
C VAL A 67 7.46 -5.10 8.52
N ALA A 68 8.06 -6.28 8.46
CA ALA A 68 8.16 -7.06 7.23
C ALA A 68 6.78 -7.45 6.66
N ALA A 69 5.86 -7.89 7.52
CA ALA A 69 4.49 -8.23 7.12
C ALA A 69 3.72 -6.98 6.62
N ARG A 70 3.95 -5.81 7.22
CA ARG A 70 3.39 -4.52 6.77
C ARG A 70 3.95 -4.09 5.41
N ALA A 71 5.23 -4.34 5.14
CA ALA A 71 5.81 -4.12 3.82
C ALA A 71 5.10 -4.99 2.77
N LEU A 72 4.91 -6.29 3.05
CA LEU A 72 4.16 -7.20 2.17
C LEU A 72 2.71 -6.75 1.97
N GLN A 73 2.07 -6.23 3.03
CA GLN A 73 0.72 -5.68 2.95
C GLN A 73 0.67 -4.44 2.04
N GLY A 74 1.73 -3.61 2.04
CA GLY A 74 1.91 -2.50 1.11
C GLY A 74 1.99 -2.95 -0.35
N VAL A 75 2.67 -4.07 -0.64
CA VAL A 75 2.68 -4.69 -1.99
C VAL A 75 1.26 -5.04 -2.41
N GLY A 76 0.50 -5.77 -1.58
CA GLY A 76 -0.88 -6.13 -1.89
C GLY A 76 -1.77 -4.89 -2.12
N GLY A 77 -1.65 -3.88 -1.25
CA GLY A 77 -2.39 -2.62 -1.37
C GLY A 77 -2.11 -1.87 -2.67
N SER A 78 -0.83 -1.79 -3.07
CA SER A 78 -0.41 -1.13 -4.31
C SER A 78 -0.95 -1.79 -5.58
N MET A 79 -1.27 -3.08 -5.53
CA MET A 79 -1.94 -3.80 -6.62
C MET A 79 -3.43 -3.46 -6.70
N ILE A 80 -4.10 -3.26 -5.56
CA ILE A 80 -5.55 -3.09 -5.47
C ILE A 80 -6.01 -1.74 -6.04
N LEU A 81 -5.41 -0.65 -5.57
CA LEU A 81 -5.91 0.70 -5.85
C LEU A 81 -5.88 1.06 -7.36
N PRO A 82 -4.73 1.00 -8.07
CA PRO A 82 -4.69 1.37 -9.48
C PRO A 82 -5.49 0.40 -10.35
N THR A 83 -5.49 -0.90 -9.99
CA THR A 83 -6.23 -1.91 -10.75
C THR A 83 -7.74 -1.72 -10.63
N THR A 84 -8.23 -1.29 -9.46
CA THR A 84 -9.66 -0.95 -9.28
C THR A 84 -10.07 0.22 -10.17
N LEU A 85 -9.24 1.28 -10.23
CA LEU A 85 -9.47 2.42 -11.12
C LEU A 85 -9.45 2.01 -12.59
N ALA A 86 -8.48 1.19 -12.99
CA ALA A 86 -8.38 0.67 -14.35
C ALA A 86 -9.61 -0.17 -14.73
N LEU A 87 -10.10 -0.98 -13.79
CA LEU A 87 -11.29 -1.80 -13.98
C LEU A 87 -12.57 -0.96 -14.14
N LEU A 88 -12.77 0.04 -13.28
CA LEU A 88 -13.87 1.00 -13.38
C LEU A 88 -13.85 1.70 -14.75
N ASN A 89 -12.68 2.15 -15.14
CA ASN A 89 -12.49 2.86 -16.40
C ASN A 89 -12.79 1.99 -17.64
N ALA A 90 -12.52 0.70 -17.56
CA ALA A 90 -12.78 -0.26 -18.63
C ALA A 90 -14.25 -0.70 -18.70
N THR A 91 -14.92 -0.76 -17.54
CA THR A 91 -16.28 -1.31 -17.44
C THR A 91 -17.34 -0.26 -17.75
N PHE A 92 -17.17 0.97 -17.24
CA PHE A 92 -18.16 2.02 -17.36
C PHE A 92 -17.78 3.04 -18.46
N ARG A 93 -18.78 3.55 -19.19
CA ARG A 93 -18.61 4.53 -20.26
C ARG A 93 -19.59 5.67 -20.11
N GLY A 94 -19.28 6.82 -20.75
CA GLY A 94 -20.16 7.99 -20.75
C GLY A 94 -20.56 8.46 -19.35
N PRO A 95 -21.83 8.84 -19.14
CA PRO A 95 -22.31 9.36 -17.85
C PRO A 95 -22.19 8.35 -16.69
N GLU A 96 -22.35 7.05 -16.97
CA GLU A 96 -22.26 5.98 -15.96
C GLU A 96 -20.87 5.92 -15.33
N ARG A 97 -19.83 6.24 -16.11
CA ARG A 97 -18.46 6.30 -15.60
C ARG A 97 -18.31 7.39 -14.52
N GLY A 98 -18.92 8.55 -14.71
CA GLY A 98 -18.91 9.62 -13.69
C GLY A 98 -19.55 9.16 -12.40
N ILE A 99 -20.68 8.45 -12.47
CA ILE A 99 -21.37 7.89 -11.30
C ILE A 99 -20.49 6.84 -10.61
N ALA A 100 -19.90 5.93 -11.38
CA ALA A 100 -19.03 4.88 -10.83
C ALA A 100 -17.81 5.46 -10.07
N PHE A 101 -17.17 6.50 -10.64
CA PHE A 101 -16.07 7.20 -9.96
C PHE A 101 -16.54 7.98 -8.73
N ALA A 102 -17.75 8.58 -8.76
CA ALA A 102 -18.32 9.25 -7.59
C ALA A 102 -18.60 8.27 -6.44
N VAL A 103 -19.18 7.11 -6.75
CA VAL A 103 -19.41 6.04 -5.78
C VAL A 103 -18.10 5.52 -5.20
N TRP A 104 -17.11 5.27 -6.06
CA TRP A 104 -15.78 4.81 -5.64
C TRP A 104 -15.09 5.83 -4.72
N GLY A 105 -15.07 7.11 -5.11
CA GLY A 105 -14.47 8.18 -4.31
C GLY A 105 -15.20 8.41 -2.99
N SER A 106 -16.53 8.38 -2.98
CA SER A 106 -17.31 8.53 -1.76
C SER A 106 -17.11 7.34 -0.80
N THR A 107 -16.94 6.13 -1.33
CA THR A 107 -16.63 4.94 -0.53
C THR A 107 -15.26 5.09 0.15
N ILE A 108 -14.23 5.53 -0.58
CA ILE A 108 -12.90 5.78 0.00
C ILE A 108 -12.98 6.87 1.08
N GLY A 109 -13.65 7.98 0.77
CA GLY A 109 -13.82 9.07 1.73
C GLY A 109 -14.58 8.65 3.00
N SER A 110 -15.62 7.86 2.85
CA SER A 110 -16.37 7.32 3.99
C SER A 110 -15.53 6.37 4.83
N MET A 111 -14.75 5.50 4.17
CA MET A 111 -13.87 4.56 4.88
C MET A 111 -12.71 5.26 5.59
N ALA A 112 -12.24 6.40 5.08
CA ALA A 112 -11.24 7.22 5.77
C ALA A 112 -11.76 7.76 7.12
N ALA A 113 -13.06 8.02 7.23
CA ALA A 113 -13.70 8.43 8.49
C ALA A 113 -14.05 7.23 9.40
N VAL A 114 -14.59 6.16 8.80
CA VAL A 114 -15.04 4.95 9.54
C VAL A 114 -13.85 4.11 10.01
N GLY A 115 -12.78 4.04 9.23
CA GLY A 115 -11.59 3.22 9.53
C GLY A 115 -11.00 3.46 10.91
N PRO A 116 -10.63 4.69 11.27
CA PRO A 116 -10.09 4.99 12.60
C PRO A 116 -11.04 4.66 13.75
N VAL A 117 -12.35 4.87 13.56
CA VAL A 117 -13.36 4.55 14.57
C VAL A 117 -13.48 3.05 14.78
N LEU A 118 -13.64 2.29 13.72
CA LEU A 118 -13.70 0.82 13.78
C LEU A 118 -12.39 0.23 14.29
N GLY A 119 -11.25 0.69 13.77
CA GLY A 119 -9.93 0.23 14.20
C GLY A 119 -9.66 0.54 15.66
N GLY A 120 -10.00 1.74 16.12
CA GLY A 120 -9.90 2.15 17.53
C GLY A 120 -10.79 1.29 18.43
N TRP A 121 -12.05 1.07 18.03
CA TRP A 121 -12.96 0.21 18.78
C TRP A 121 -12.49 -1.24 18.85
N LEU A 122 -12.06 -1.84 17.75
CA LEU A 122 -11.54 -3.21 17.72
C LEU A 122 -10.31 -3.37 18.61
N THR A 123 -9.39 -2.42 18.55
CA THR A 123 -8.13 -2.48 19.31
C THR A 123 -8.34 -2.22 20.80
N SER A 124 -9.32 -1.41 21.19
CA SER A 124 -9.62 -1.12 22.59
C SER A 124 -10.51 -2.18 23.23
N SER A 125 -11.50 -2.74 22.50
CA SER A 125 -12.47 -3.68 23.04
C SER A 125 -12.01 -5.15 22.99
N PHE A 126 -11.13 -5.48 22.06
CA PHE A 126 -10.63 -6.86 21.88
C PHE A 126 -9.10 -6.90 21.96
N SER A 127 -8.41 -6.77 20.82
CA SER A 127 -6.96 -6.69 20.75
C SER A 127 -6.52 -6.07 19.43
N TRP A 128 -5.28 -5.58 19.36
CA TRP A 128 -4.72 -4.99 18.14
C TRP A 128 -4.68 -5.98 16.95
N HIS A 129 -4.64 -7.29 17.19
CA HIS A 129 -4.68 -8.34 16.17
C HIS A 129 -5.95 -8.25 15.29
N TRP A 130 -7.07 -7.84 15.88
CA TRP A 130 -8.35 -7.72 15.18
C TRP A 130 -8.34 -6.62 14.11
N ALA A 131 -7.49 -5.61 14.25
CA ALA A 131 -7.32 -4.60 13.20
C ALA A 131 -6.80 -5.21 11.88
N PHE A 132 -6.10 -6.34 11.95
CA PHE A 132 -5.63 -7.08 10.79
C PHE A 132 -6.59 -8.21 10.40
N TRP A 133 -7.13 -8.93 11.37
CA TRP A 133 -8.05 -10.03 11.12
C TRP A 133 -9.31 -9.62 10.35
N ILE A 134 -9.82 -8.42 10.55
CA ILE A 134 -11.01 -7.91 9.86
C ILE A 134 -10.84 -7.90 8.34
N ASN A 135 -9.62 -7.74 7.84
CA ASN A 135 -9.33 -7.71 6.40
C ASN A 135 -9.60 -9.06 5.72
N VAL A 136 -9.52 -10.17 6.44
CA VAL A 136 -9.64 -11.51 5.86
C VAL A 136 -11.08 -11.79 5.41
N PRO A 137 -12.12 -11.71 6.26
CA PRO A 137 -13.49 -11.97 5.83
C PRO A 137 -13.96 -10.97 4.76
N PHE A 138 -13.59 -9.69 4.88
CA PHE A 138 -13.91 -8.70 3.85
C PHE A 138 -13.19 -9.00 2.52
N GLY A 139 -11.92 -9.36 2.56
CA GLY A 139 -11.16 -9.72 1.37
C GLY A 139 -11.74 -10.96 0.67
N ILE A 140 -12.12 -12.00 1.43
CA ILE A 140 -12.77 -13.19 0.87
C ILE A 140 -14.10 -12.80 0.20
N ALA A 141 -14.94 -12.01 0.86
CA ALA A 141 -16.21 -11.56 0.29
C ALA A 141 -16.00 -10.79 -1.01
N VAL A 142 -15.02 -9.88 -1.05
CA VAL A 142 -14.69 -9.10 -2.26
C VAL A 142 -14.17 -10.03 -3.37
N VAL A 143 -13.31 -11.00 -3.08
CA VAL A 143 -12.82 -11.97 -4.07
C VAL A 143 -13.97 -12.78 -4.67
N VAL A 144 -14.89 -13.26 -3.83
CA VAL A 144 -16.08 -14.00 -4.30
C VAL A 144 -16.94 -13.13 -5.20
N LEU A 145 -17.22 -11.90 -4.80
CA LEU A 145 -17.98 -10.93 -5.60
C LEU A 145 -17.30 -10.60 -6.92
N LEU A 146 -15.97 -10.45 -6.94
CA LEU A 146 -15.22 -10.21 -8.17
C LEU A 146 -15.36 -11.38 -9.16
N TYR A 147 -15.26 -12.62 -8.69
CA TYR A 147 -15.45 -13.78 -9.56
C TYR A 147 -16.88 -13.92 -10.06
N ALA A 148 -17.87 -13.55 -9.25
CA ALA A 148 -19.28 -13.61 -9.63
C ALA A 148 -19.71 -12.50 -10.59
N SER A 149 -19.14 -11.28 -10.47
CA SER A 149 -19.67 -10.08 -11.12
C SER A 149 -18.76 -9.48 -12.18
N VAL A 150 -17.45 -9.71 -12.12
CA VAL A 150 -16.47 -9.03 -12.97
C VAL A 150 -15.86 -9.99 -13.98
N ARG A 151 -15.99 -9.66 -15.25
CA ARG A 151 -15.30 -10.36 -16.34
C ARG A 151 -13.84 -9.91 -16.42
N GLU A 152 -12.94 -10.81 -16.85
CA GLU A 152 -11.55 -10.46 -17.10
C GLU A 152 -11.47 -9.44 -18.25
N SER A 153 -10.66 -8.43 -18.06
CA SER A 153 -10.36 -7.43 -19.08
C SER A 153 -8.88 -7.11 -19.09
N HIS A 154 -8.29 -7.11 -20.26
CA HIS A 154 -6.92 -6.70 -20.51
C HIS A 154 -6.87 -5.88 -21.79
N GLN A 155 -5.91 -4.99 -21.90
CA GLN A 155 -5.64 -4.31 -23.15
C GLN A 155 -4.72 -5.19 -24.00
N HIS A 156 -5.20 -5.60 -25.18
CA HIS A 156 -4.38 -6.24 -26.19
C HIS A 156 -3.58 -5.16 -26.93
N GLU A 157 -2.68 -4.48 -26.25
CA GLU A 157 -1.64 -3.74 -26.96
C GLU A 157 -0.48 -4.70 -27.20
N THR A 158 -0.48 -5.25 -28.40
CA THR A 158 0.65 -5.96 -28.99
C THR A 158 1.87 -5.03 -29.00
N ASP A 159 3.04 -5.55 -28.58
CA ASP A 159 4.38 -5.01 -28.83
C ASP A 159 4.89 -3.81 -28.00
N ARG A 160 4.48 -3.59 -26.79
CA ARG A 160 5.34 -2.79 -25.88
C ARG A 160 6.20 -3.71 -25.02
N PHE A 161 7.50 -3.72 -25.30
CA PHE A 161 8.50 -4.29 -24.38
C PHE A 161 8.23 -3.74 -22.98
N THR A 162 8.21 -4.62 -21.99
CA THR A 162 8.14 -4.17 -20.61
C THR A 162 9.43 -3.42 -20.31
N ASP A 163 9.32 -2.13 -20.11
CA ASP A 163 10.46 -1.30 -19.68
C ASP A 163 10.76 -1.58 -18.20
N TRP A 164 11.49 -2.68 -17.97
CA TRP A 164 11.90 -3.05 -16.62
C TRP A 164 12.84 -2.01 -16.00
N LEU A 165 13.61 -1.31 -16.83
CA LEU A 165 14.53 -0.29 -16.39
C LEU A 165 13.75 0.96 -15.93
N GLY A 166 12.78 1.41 -16.70
CA GLY A 166 11.88 2.50 -16.32
C GLY A 166 11.01 2.15 -15.12
N ALA A 167 10.53 0.90 -15.03
CA ALA A 167 9.80 0.42 -13.86
C ALA A 167 10.69 0.44 -12.61
N GLY A 168 11.92 -0.06 -12.70
CA GLY A 168 12.90 -0.03 -11.61
C GLY A 168 13.26 1.40 -11.19
N ALA A 169 13.51 2.27 -12.16
CA ALA A 169 13.79 3.69 -11.90
C ALA A 169 12.60 4.40 -11.24
N SER A 170 11.38 4.10 -11.67
CA SER A 170 10.16 4.66 -11.06
C SER A 170 10.00 4.19 -9.60
N VAL A 171 10.22 2.90 -9.31
CA VAL A 171 10.16 2.37 -7.94
C VAL A 171 11.20 3.04 -7.06
N LEU A 172 12.44 3.16 -7.54
CA LEU A 172 13.52 3.79 -6.79
C LEU A 172 13.26 5.30 -6.60
N GLY A 173 12.92 6.02 -7.66
CA GLY A 173 12.67 7.46 -7.59
C GLY A 173 11.47 7.79 -6.67
N PHE A 174 10.32 7.17 -6.89
CA PHE A 174 9.17 7.37 -6.00
C PHE A 174 9.42 6.84 -4.59
N GLY A 175 10.10 5.70 -4.44
CA GLY A 175 10.46 5.15 -3.14
C GLY A 175 11.36 6.10 -2.35
N LEU A 176 12.41 6.63 -2.97
CA LEU A 176 13.32 7.59 -2.36
C LEU A 176 12.62 8.92 -2.05
N LEU A 177 11.79 9.41 -2.97
CA LEU A 177 11.00 10.62 -2.75
C LEU A 177 10.07 10.48 -1.55
N VAL A 178 9.29 9.38 -1.50
CA VAL A 178 8.36 9.12 -0.40
C VAL A 178 9.11 8.90 0.91
N PHE A 179 10.22 8.14 0.87
CA PHE A 179 11.10 7.95 2.03
C PHE A 179 11.62 9.30 2.55
N ALA A 180 12.10 10.17 1.65
CA ALA A 180 12.59 11.49 2.02
C ALA A 180 11.51 12.36 2.67
N LEU A 181 10.26 12.29 2.16
CA LEU A 181 9.14 13.05 2.70
C LEU A 181 8.69 12.53 4.08
N ILE A 182 8.71 11.20 4.28
CA ILE A 182 8.35 10.58 5.55
C ILE A 182 9.44 10.82 6.60
N GLU A 183 10.68 10.50 6.27
CA GLU A 183 11.81 10.48 7.19
C GLU A 183 12.55 11.83 7.29
N GLY A 184 12.21 12.80 6.44
CA GLY A 184 12.90 14.09 6.42
C GLY A 184 12.91 14.82 7.75
N ARG A 185 11.93 14.56 8.62
CA ARG A 185 11.90 15.12 9.98
C ARG A 185 12.86 14.40 10.92
N SER A 186 13.00 13.09 10.79
CA SER A 186 13.86 12.23 11.65
C SER A 186 15.33 12.41 11.29
N TYR A 187 15.62 12.48 9.99
CA TYR A 187 17.00 12.67 9.49
C TYR A 187 17.46 14.12 9.48
N GLY A 188 16.52 15.08 9.50
CA GLY A 188 16.77 16.48 9.20
C GLY A 188 16.73 16.75 7.69
N TRP A 189 16.17 17.90 7.30
CA TRP A 189 15.98 18.24 5.87
C TRP A 189 17.28 18.59 5.15
N TRP A 190 18.20 19.29 5.82
CA TRP A 190 19.45 19.79 5.24
C TRP A 190 20.65 19.34 6.05
N THR A 191 20.59 19.53 7.35
CA THR A 191 21.61 19.09 8.31
C THR A 191 21.09 17.85 9.05
N ALA A 192 21.97 16.88 9.26
CA ALA A 192 21.63 15.69 10.00
C ALA A 192 21.25 16.04 11.44
N THR A 193 20.21 15.38 11.97
CA THR A 193 19.88 15.39 13.40
C THR A 193 20.84 14.48 14.15
N ASP A 194 21.04 14.72 15.46
CA ASP A 194 21.95 13.93 16.30
C ASP A 194 21.58 12.44 16.35
N ASP A 195 20.29 12.13 16.17
CA ASP A 195 19.75 10.76 16.19
C ASP A 195 19.59 10.13 14.80
N ALA A 196 20.08 10.77 13.72
CA ALA A 196 19.91 10.26 12.37
C ALA A 196 20.70 8.96 12.15
N PRO A 197 20.05 7.87 11.67
CA PRO A 197 20.70 6.56 11.49
C PRO A 197 21.79 6.56 10.41
N LEU A 198 21.68 7.44 9.43
CA LEU A 198 22.64 7.63 8.33
C LEU A 198 22.91 9.10 8.15
N THR A 199 24.19 9.47 8.09
CA THR A 199 24.64 10.85 7.88
C THR A 199 25.77 10.89 6.86
N LEU A 200 25.84 11.98 6.11
CA LEU A 200 26.95 12.30 5.22
C LEU A 200 27.81 13.40 5.90
N GLY A 201 28.46 13.03 6.99
CA GLY A 201 29.10 14.00 7.88
C GLY A 201 28.04 14.81 8.65
N GLN A 202 28.01 16.13 8.47
CA GLN A 202 27.00 17.02 9.07
C GLN A 202 25.74 17.18 8.19
N LEU A 203 25.73 16.59 6.99
CA LEU A 203 24.62 16.73 6.04
C LEU A 203 23.66 15.54 6.15
N SER A 204 22.37 15.83 5.99
CA SER A 204 21.34 14.81 5.84
C SER A 204 21.42 14.18 4.43
N PRO A 205 21.13 12.87 4.27
CA PRO A 205 20.97 12.25 2.95
C PRO A 205 19.68 12.65 2.24
N ILE A 206 18.72 13.25 2.94
CA ILE A 206 17.38 13.59 2.41
C ILE A 206 17.42 14.43 1.13
N PRO A 207 18.24 15.50 1.00
CA PRO A 207 18.31 16.26 -0.25
C PRO A 207 18.70 15.41 -1.46
N LEU A 208 19.58 14.43 -1.30
CA LEU A 208 19.97 13.51 -2.37
C LEU A 208 18.80 12.60 -2.80
N PHE A 209 17.99 12.14 -1.83
CA PHE A 209 16.81 11.32 -2.11
C PHE A 209 15.68 12.10 -2.78
N LEU A 210 15.61 13.43 -2.56
CA LEU A 210 14.65 14.29 -3.25
C LEU A 210 15.06 14.60 -4.70
N LEU A 211 16.33 14.47 -5.03
CA LEU A 211 16.88 14.75 -6.36
C LEU A 211 17.04 13.50 -7.24
N ALA A 212 16.88 12.31 -6.69
CA ALA A 212 16.99 11.02 -7.40
C ALA A 212 15.69 10.67 -8.11
#